data_7b93d985adbe7b073d59a71d7ad68c99
#
_entry.id   7b93d985adbe7b073d59a71d7ad68c99
#
_cell.length_a   1.000
_cell.length_b   1.000
_cell.length_c   1.000
_cell.angle_alpha   90.00
_cell.angle_beta   90.00
_cell.angle_gamma   90.00
#
_symmetry.space_group_name_H-M   'P 1'
#
loop_
_entity.id
_entity.type
_entity.pdbx_description
1 polymer ?
#
loop_
_entity_poly.entity_id
_entity_poly.type
_entity_poly.pdbx_seq_one_letter_code
_entity_poly.pdbx_strand_id
1 'polypeptide(L)'
;MKIKKLMLALAVAGAFVAGSAQAAPIEIQWWHSMTGALGDQVNDIANKFNASQTAYKVVPVYKGGYAESMTAAVAAYRSGKAPDIVQVFEVGTATMMAGGKAIKPVYEVMAQAHEKFDPKAYMPAVTSYYSDTRGRMLSMPFNSSTPVFFYNKDAFKKAGLDPNKPPKTWDEVQEDAIKVKDAGMACGFTTGWQSWVQLETMSAWHNQQFATKQNGFGGMDAKLVFNNEVLVRHIAKLSSWVKSGLFTYAGRANQPEAKFYGGDCAMLTSSSAAYANIKKNSKFEFGVAQLPYYPDVKGAPQNTIIGGASLWVMGGKKPIEYKGVAKFFTFLSSPEIQADWHQKTGYVPITKAAYELTKKQGFYEKNPGTDVAIQELLERNPTVNSKGIRLGNFVQIRGIIDEELEAVWAQKKGPKQALDDAVERGNAQLVKFEHANKKGAR
;
A
#
# COMPACT_ATOMS: atom_id res chain seq x y z
N MET A 1 29.17 19.75 -94.20
CA MET A 1 28.17 18.87 -93.58
C MET A 1 28.45 18.85 -92.04
N LYS A 2 27.74 19.60 -91.24
CA LYS A 2 27.93 19.74 -89.79
C LYS A 2 26.79 19.09 -89.05
N ILE A 3 27.07 18.02 -88.31
CA ILE A 3 26.11 17.32 -87.49
C ILE A 3 26.12 18.00 -86.09
N LYS A 4 24.99 18.60 -85.71
CA LYS A 4 24.77 19.17 -84.39
C LYS A 4 24.36 18.04 -83.41
N LYS A 5 25.13 17.85 -82.32
CA LYS A 5 24.79 16.99 -81.21
C LYS A 5 23.84 17.74 -80.28
N LEU A 6 22.67 17.19 -80.05
CA LEU A 6 21.69 17.65 -79.08
C LEU A 6 21.95 16.92 -77.77
N MET A 7 22.37 17.66 -76.72
CA MET A 7 22.48 17.11 -75.37
C MET A 7 21.17 17.32 -74.66
N LEU A 8 20.52 16.20 -74.28
CA LEU A 8 19.35 16.19 -73.42
C LEU A 8 19.77 16.12 -71.98
N ALA A 9 19.61 17.20 -71.21
CA ALA A 9 19.86 17.22 -69.78
C ALA A 9 18.64 16.66 -69.02
N LEU A 10 18.77 15.45 -68.44
CA LEU A 10 17.78 14.91 -67.48
C LEU A 10 18.05 15.58 -66.13
N ALA A 11 17.16 16.44 -65.70
CA ALA A 11 17.08 16.92 -64.32
C ALA A 11 16.41 15.87 -63.44
N VAL A 12 17.19 15.12 -62.65
CA VAL A 12 16.64 14.24 -61.60
C VAL A 12 16.28 15.11 -60.41
N ALA A 13 15.00 15.42 -60.24
CA ALA A 13 14.49 16.04 -59.01
C ALA A 13 14.48 14.98 -57.90
N GLY A 14 15.53 14.94 -57.12
CA GLY A 14 15.58 14.15 -55.87
C GLY A 14 14.63 14.76 -54.86
N ALA A 15 13.47 14.15 -54.67
CA ALA A 15 12.60 14.47 -53.53
C ALA A 15 13.29 13.98 -52.25
N PHE A 16 13.93 14.88 -51.53
CA PHE A 16 14.33 14.63 -50.13
C PHE A 16 13.04 14.47 -49.32
N VAL A 17 12.64 13.24 -49.06
CA VAL A 17 11.72 12.93 -47.97
C VAL A 17 12.50 13.20 -46.69
N ALA A 18 12.37 14.40 -46.18
CA ALA A 18 12.81 14.71 -44.80
C ALA A 18 11.92 13.88 -43.89
N GLY A 19 12.31 12.65 -43.62
CA GLY A 19 11.78 11.89 -42.49
C GLY A 19 12.06 12.71 -41.24
N SER A 20 11.01 13.27 -40.66
CA SER A 20 11.10 13.90 -39.34
C SER A 20 11.61 12.82 -38.39
N ALA A 21 12.90 12.89 -38.04
CA ALA A 21 13.46 12.06 -36.98
C ALA A 21 12.68 12.41 -35.71
N GLN A 22 11.74 11.56 -35.33
CA GLN A 22 10.99 11.72 -34.11
C GLN A 22 12.00 11.58 -32.96
N ALA A 23 12.13 12.62 -32.13
CA ALA A 23 13.01 12.58 -30.99
C ALA A 23 12.62 11.38 -30.10
N ALA A 24 13.62 10.67 -29.60
CA ALA A 24 13.37 9.56 -28.68
C ALA A 24 12.56 10.06 -27.47
N PRO A 25 11.61 9.28 -26.96
CA PRO A 25 10.81 9.66 -25.80
C PRO A 25 11.69 9.88 -24.58
N ILE A 26 11.32 10.85 -23.75
CA ILE A 26 12.00 11.12 -22.48
C ILE A 26 11.62 10.02 -21.51
N GLU A 27 12.61 9.29 -20.99
CA GLU A 27 12.40 8.23 -20.03
C GLU A 27 12.09 8.80 -18.64
N ILE A 28 11.06 8.23 -17.99
CA ILE A 28 10.64 8.50 -16.61
C ILE A 28 10.79 7.19 -15.83
N GLN A 29 11.79 7.12 -14.98
CA GLN A 29 12.02 5.94 -14.15
C GLN A 29 11.07 5.91 -12.97
N TRP A 30 10.36 4.81 -12.81
CA TRP A 30 9.46 4.54 -11.70
C TRP A 30 9.92 3.33 -10.91
N TRP A 31 10.50 3.55 -9.74
CA TRP A 31 10.89 2.48 -8.82
C TRP A 31 9.70 2.03 -7.99
N HIS A 32 9.44 0.73 -7.97
CA HIS A 32 8.30 0.12 -7.30
C HIS A 32 8.66 -1.17 -6.56
N SER A 33 7.72 -1.63 -5.70
CA SER A 33 7.88 -2.81 -4.84
C SER A 33 6.80 -3.88 -5.09
N MET A 34 6.12 -3.82 -6.23
CA MET A 34 5.03 -4.74 -6.57
C MET A 34 5.58 -6.01 -7.22
N THR A 35 5.05 -7.17 -6.81
CA THR A 35 5.42 -8.50 -7.32
C THR A 35 4.17 -9.30 -7.73
N GLY A 36 4.38 -10.41 -8.47
CA GLY A 36 3.30 -11.29 -8.90
C GLY A 36 2.22 -10.54 -9.69
N ALA A 37 0.96 -10.81 -9.38
CA ALA A 37 -0.17 -10.18 -10.07
C ALA A 37 -0.16 -8.64 -9.95
N LEU A 38 0.32 -8.09 -8.84
CA LEU A 38 0.42 -6.63 -8.67
C LEU A 38 1.53 -6.04 -9.56
N GLY A 39 2.66 -6.72 -9.71
CA GLY A 39 3.73 -6.33 -10.63
C GLY A 39 3.27 -6.35 -12.08
N ASP A 40 2.48 -7.34 -12.48
CA ASP A 40 1.86 -7.42 -13.81
C ASP A 40 0.99 -6.18 -14.08
N GLN A 41 0.22 -5.73 -13.09
CA GLN A 41 -0.63 -4.53 -13.23
C GLN A 41 0.18 -3.22 -13.30
N VAL A 42 1.30 -3.12 -12.59
CA VAL A 42 2.23 -1.96 -12.71
C VAL A 42 2.76 -1.86 -14.15
N ASN A 43 3.19 -2.98 -14.72
CA ASN A 43 3.67 -3.03 -16.10
C ASN A 43 2.54 -2.69 -17.11
N ASP A 44 1.33 -3.17 -16.87
CA ASP A 44 0.15 -2.87 -17.71
C ASP A 44 -0.15 -1.37 -17.73
N ILE A 45 -0.15 -0.70 -16.58
CA ILE A 45 -0.34 0.76 -16.47
C ILE A 45 0.73 1.52 -17.25
N ALA A 46 2.00 1.16 -17.06
CA ALA A 46 3.11 1.81 -17.78
C ALA A 46 2.99 1.60 -19.31
N ASN A 47 2.66 0.39 -19.74
CA ASN A 47 2.47 0.08 -21.17
C ASN A 47 1.30 0.86 -21.76
N LYS A 48 0.17 0.98 -21.07
CA LYS A 48 -0.99 1.78 -21.51
C LYS A 48 -0.63 3.26 -21.65
N PHE A 49 0.08 3.83 -20.68
CA PHE A 49 0.57 5.21 -20.78
C PHE A 49 1.52 5.37 -21.97
N ASN A 50 2.50 4.49 -22.12
CA ASN A 50 3.48 4.54 -23.18
C ASN A 50 2.86 4.40 -24.58
N ALA A 51 1.77 3.63 -24.70
CA ALA A 51 1.02 3.49 -25.95
C ALA A 51 0.11 4.70 -26.27
N SER A 52 -0.25 5.50 -25.27
CA SER A 52 -1.19 6.63 -25.43
C SER A 52 -0.54 7.91 -25.98
N GLN A 53 0.78 8.00 -25.97
CA GLN A 53 1.54 9.18 -26.43
C GLN A 53 2.98 8.78 -26.77
N THR A 54 3.76 9.68 -27.40
CA THR A 54 5.12 9.40 -27.91
C THR A 54 6.22 10.26 -27.27
N ALA A 55 5.86 11.24 -26.45
CA ALA A 55 6.82 12.19 -25.89
C ALA A 55 7.58 11.64 -24.68
N TYR A 56 6.95 10.74 -23.92
CA TYR A 56 7.49 10.18 -22.68
C TYR A 56 7.37 8.67 -22.66
N LYS A 57 8.29 8.02 -21.93
CA LYS A 57 8.28 6.58 -21.70
C LYS A 57 8.47 6.30 -20.20
N VAL A 58 7.43 5.83 -19.54
CA VAL A 58 7.53 5.35 -18.15
C VAL A 58 8.19 3.98 -18.16
N VAL A 59 9.23 3.83 -17.33
CA VAL A 59 10.01 2.61 -17.18
C VAL A 59 9.88 2.14 -15.73
N PRO A 60 8.99 1.18 -15.43
CA PRO A 60 8.88 0.62 -14.10
C PRO A 60 10.08 -0.28 -13.79
N VAL A 61 10.64 -0.12 -12.60
CA VAL A 61 11.80 -0.89 -12.13
C VAL A 61 11.51 -1.43 -10.74
N TYR A 62 11.43 -2.76 -10.60
CA TYR A 62 11.31 -3.40 -9.30
C TYR A 62 12.60 -3.23 -8.48
N LYS A 63 12.48 -2.80 -7.21
CA LYS A 63 13.62 -2.49 -6.32
C LYS A 63 13.58 -3.23 -4.98
N GLY A 64 13.01 -4.42 -4.96
CA GLY A 64 12.81 -5.17 -3.72
C GLY A 64 11.54 -4.75 -2.99
N GLY A 65 11.40 -5.16 -1.73
CA GLY A 65 10.30 -4.75 -0.87
C GLY A 65 10.32 -3.24 -0.57
N TYR A 66 9.27 -2.76 0.08
CA TYR A 66 9.12 -1.33 0.36
C TYR A 66 10.30 -0.71 1.13
N ALA A 67 10.79 -1.39 2.18
CA ALA A 67 11.90 -0.89 3.00
C ALA A 67 13.21 -0.85 2.21
N GLU A 68 13.49 -1.89 1.41
CA GLU A 68 14.67 -1.96 0.55
C GLU A 68 14.62 -0.91 -0.54
N SER A 69 13.48 -0.75 -1.22
CA SER A 69 13.27 0.26 -2.26
C SER A 69 13.46 1.68 -1.73
N MET A 70 12.91 1.99 -0.55
CA MET A 70 13.08 3.30 0.09
C MET A 70 14.55 3.57 0.46
N THR A 71 15.24 2.57 1.02
CA THR A 71 16.68 2.67 1.33
C THR A 71 17.50 2.90 0.08
N ALA A 72 17.22 2.16 -0.99
CA ALA A 72 17.88 2.32 -2.28
C ALA A 72 17.65 3.72 -2.89
N ALA A 73 16.42 4.26 -2.78
CA ALA A 73 16.09 5.59 -3.27
C ALA A 73 16.85 6.70 -2.53
N VAL A 74 16.99 6.59 -1.20
CA VAL A 74 17.78 7.53 -0.38
C VAL A 74 19.25 7.48 -0.78
N ALA A 75 19.83 6.29 -0.96
CA ALA A 75 21.21 6.12 -1.40
C ALA A 75 21.42 6.67 -2.83
N ALA A 76 20.49 6.41 -3.74
CA ALA A 76 20.54 6.90 -5.11
C ALA A 76 20.45 8.44 -5.17
N TYR A 77 19.61 9.05 -4.35
CA TYR A 77 19.55 10.51 -4.25
C TYR A 77 20.89 11.12 -3.83
N ARG A 78 21.50 10.56 -2.78
CA ARG A 78 22.82 11.02 -2.29
C ARG A 78 23.93 10.91 -3.34
N SER A 79 23.83 9.95 -4.24
CA SER A 79 24.79 9.75 -5.34
C SER A 79 24.41 10.45 -6.66
N GLY A 80 23.33 11.25 -6.67
CA GLY A 80 22.83 11.93 -7.86
C GLY A 80 22.19 11.00 -8.91
N LYS A 81 21.79 9.79 -8.53
CA LYS A 81 21.23 8.76 -9.42
C LYS A 81 19.79 8.36 -9.05
N ALA A 82 19.06 9.27 -8.37
CA ALA A 82 17.66 9.01 -7.99
C ALA A 82 16.77 8.75 -9.21
N PRO A 83 15.74 7.89 -9.09
CA PRO A 83 14.70 7.77 -10.12
C PRO A 83 13.86 9.06 -10.18
N ASP A 84 12.94 9.15 -11.14
CA ASP A 84 11.98 10.25 -11.19
C ASP A 84 10.87 10.06 -10.14
N ILE A 85 10.40 8.83 -10.04
CA ILE A 85 9.29 8.43 -9.15
C ILE A 85 9.75 7.25 -8.30
N VAL A 86 9.46 7.31 -6.98
CA VAL A 86 9.62 6.18 -6.07
C VAL A 86 8.31 5.88 -5.34
N GLN A 87 7.91 4.62 -5.33
CA GLN A 87 6.80 4.13 -4.54
C GLN A 87 7.26 3.93 -3.10
N VAL A 88 6.65 4.68 -2.18
CA VAL A 88 6.96 4.61 -0.74
C VAL A 88 5.72 4.24 0.03
N PHE A 89 5.81 3.19 0.85
CA PHE A 89 4.71 2.75 1.69
C PHE A 89 4.39 3.77 2.81
N GLU A 90 3.20 3.67 3.39
CA GLU A 90 2.63 4.67 4.29
C GLU A 90 3.52 5.01 5.48
N VAL A 91 4.24 4.03 6.04
CA VAL A 91 5.16 4.26 7.18
C VAL A 91 6.39 5.09 6.81
N GLY A 92 6.70 5.22 5.53
CA GLY A 92 7.78 6.09 5.03
C GLY A 92 7.37 7.56 4.93
N THR A 93 6.09 7.88 5.02
CA THR A 93 5.54 9.21 4.72
C THR A 93 6.19 10.34 5.51
N ALA A 94 6.28 10.24 6.84
CA ALA A 94 6.88 11.29 7.65
C ALA A 94 8.37 11.49 7.35
N THR A 95 9.10 10.43 7.06
CA THR A 95 10.51 10.49 6.66
C THR A 95 10.66 11.17 5.30
N MET A 96 9.80 10.86 4.33
CA MET A 96 9.80 11.54 3.02
C MET A 96 9.43 13.02 3.15
N MET A 97 8.43 13.35 3.97
CA MET A 97 8.05 14.76 4.26
C MET A 97 9.22 15.56 4.84
N ALA A 98 10.07 14.95 5.64
CA ALA A 98 11.28 15.57 6.18
C ALA A 98 12.43 15.65 5.19
N GLY A 99 12.30 15.07 4.00
CA GLY A 99 13.38 14.98 2.98
C GLY A 99 13.80 16.29 2.34
N GLY A 100 13.07 17.39 2.56
CA GLY A 100 13.41 18.71 2.04
C GLY A 100 13.59 18.70 0.51
N LYS A 101 14.76 19.13 0.03
CA LYS A 101 15.08 19.19 -1.41
C LYS A 101 15.19 17.82 -2.10
N ALA A 102 15.21 16.74 -1.34
CA ALA A 102 15.25 15.38 -1.91
C ALA A 102 13.93 14.98 -2.60
N ILE A 103 12.85 15.67 -2.28
CA ILE A 103 11.54 15.46 -2.90
C ILE A 103 11.06 16.72 -3.62
N LYS A 104 10.26 16.53 -4.65
CA LYS A 104 9.50 17.59 -5.31
C LYS A 104 8.01 17.36 -5.00
N PRO A 105 7.35 18.22 -4.22
CA PRO A 105 5.93 18.04 -3.88
C PRO A 105 5.04 17.90 -5.11
N VAL A 106 4.12 16.92 -5.08
CA VAL A 106 3.26 16.64 -6.24
C VAL A 106 2.40 17.86 -6.63
N TYR A 107 1.92 18.62 -5.67
CA TYR A 107 1.14 19.83 -5.98
C TYR A 107 1.95 20.87 -6.80
N GLU A 108 3.28 20.95 -6.58
CA GLU A 108 4.16 21.81 -7.37
C GLU A 108 4.43 21.23 -8.76
N VAL A 109 4.67 19.92 -8.85
CA VAL A 109 4.91 19.23 -10.12
C VAL A 109 3.72 19.43 -11.06
N MET A 110 2.51 19.20 -10.56
CA MET A 110 1.29 19.34 -11.36
C MET A 110 1.03 20.80 -11.77
N ALA A 111 1.21 21.76 -10.84
CA ALA A 111 1.04 23.18 -11.12
C ALA A 111 2.04 23.69 -12.16
N GLN A 112 3.32 23.33 -12.05
CA GLN A 112 4.37 23.74 -13.00
C GLN A 112 4.18 23.16 -14.40
N ALA A 113 3.57 21.99 -14.50
CA ALA A 113 3.22 21.35 -15.77
C ALA A 113 1.88 21.81 -16.35
N HIS A 114 1.16 22.68 -15.64
CA HIS A 114 -0.22 23.11 -15.98
C HIS A 114 -1.19 21.93 -16.10
N GLU A 115 -0.98 20.87 -15.32
CA GLU A 115 -1.88 19.73 -15.24
C GLU A 115 -2.96 19.99 -14.18
N LYS A 116 -4.20 19.59 -14.47
CA LYS A 116 -5.31 19.68 -13.53
C LYS A 116 -5.07 18.71 -12.37
N PHE A 117 -5.10 19.21 -11.15
CA PHE A 117 -4.94 18.42 -9.95
C PHE A 117 -5.88 18.94 -8.86
N ASP A 118 -6.89 18.14 -8.53
CA ASP A 118 -7.87 18.46 -7.49
C ASP A 118 -7.79 17.44 -6.34
N PRO A 119 -7.21 17.82 -5.18
CA PRO A 119 -7.18 16.95 -4.00
C PRO A 119 -8.56 16.49 -3.52
N LYS A 120 -9.64 17.27 -3.79
CA LYS A 120 -11.01 16.92 -3.38
C LYS A 120 -11.60 15.76 -4.19
N ALA A 121 -11.00 15.40 -5.32
CA ALA A 121 -11.40 14.24 -6.11
C ALA A 121 -11.04 12.93 -5.43
N TYR A 122 -10.07 12.94 -4.51
CA TYR A 122 -9.60 11.77 -3.78
C TYR A 122 -10.41 11.52 -2.50
N MET A 123 -10.34 10.27 -2.00
CA MET A 123 -10.95 9.91 -0.72
C MET A 123 -10.25 10.63 0.44
N PRO A 124 -10.99 11.23 1.39
CA PRO A 124 -10.40 11.99 2.50
C PRO A 124 -9.40 11.21 3.35
N ALA A 125 -9.65 9.92 3.59
CA ALA A 125 -8.73 9.03 4.33
C ALA A 125 -7.36 8.90 3.65
N VAL A 126 -7.28 9.07 2.33
CA VAL A 126 -6.04 9.02 1.54
C VAL A 126 -5.38 10.39 1.51
N THR A 127 -6.13 11.46 1.20
CA THR A 127 -5.56 12.81 1.07
C THR A 127 -5.01 13.34 2.37
N SER A 128 -5.73 13.15 3.50
CA SER A 128 -5.28 13.61 4.81
C SER A 128 -3.95 12.97 5.23
N TYR A 129 -3.70 11.74 4.79
CA TYR A 129 -2.47 11.02 5.11
C TYR A 129 -1.24 11.61 4.40
N TYR A 130 -1.38 11.96 3.13
CA TYR A 130 -0.27 12.40 2.26
C TYR A 130 -0.17 13.92 2.10
N SER A 131 -0.98 14.69 2.81
CA SER A 131 -0.97 16.15 2.77
C SER A 131 -0.20 16.75 3.94
N ASP A 132 0.36 17.94 3.71
CA ASP A 132 0.93 18.78 4.77
C ASP A 132 -0.17 19.42 5.64
N THR A 133 0.24 20.21 6.63
CA THR A 133 -0.69 20.90 7.55
C THR A 133 -1.55 21.97 6.87
N ARG A 134 -1.23 22.35 5.62
CA ARG A 134 -2.01 23.29 4.79
C ARG A 134 -2.93 22.55 3.82
N GLY A 135 -3.01 21.22 3.90
CA GLY A 135 -3.82 20.39 3.00
C GLY A 135 -3.26 20.21 1.60
N ARG A 136 -1.97 20.54 1.37
CA ARG A 136 -1.32 20.35 0.07
C ARG A 136 -0.72 18.97 -0.02
N MET A 137 -1.07 18.22 -1.07
CA MET A 137 -0.57 16.85 -1.26
C MET A 137 0.90 16.84 -1.68
N LEU A 138 1.73 16.13 -0.94
CA LEU A 138 3.17 16.02 -1.16
C LEU A 138 3.54 14.84 -2.06
N SER A 139 2.73 13.79 -2.07
CA SER A 139 2.89 12.62 -2.95
C SER A 139 1.59 12.31 -3.68
N MET A 140 1.70 11.59 -4.80
CA MET A 140 0.54 11.12 -5.57
C MET A 140 0.00 9.83 -4.94
N PRO A 141 -1.26 9.78 -4.46
CA PRO A 141 -1.87 8.54 -4.03
C PRO A 141 -1.86 7.52 -5.17
N PHE A 142 -1.60 6.26 -4.84
CA PHE A 142 -1.54 5.20 -5.85
C PHE A 142 -2.24 3.94 -5.39
N ASN A 143 -1.63 3.16 -4.50
CA ASN A 143 -2.13 1.89 -4.04
C ASN A 143 -2.42 1.95 -2.54
N SER A 144 -3.63 2.28 -2.20
CA SER A 144 -4.11 2.24 -0.82
C SER A 144 -4.92 0.99 -0.57
N SER A 145 -4.67 0.34 0.55
CA SER A 145 -5.41 -0.83 1.01
C SER A 145 -5.85 -0.67 2.45
N THR A 146 -6.69 -1.56 2.92
CA THR A 146 -6.95 -1.77 4.34
C THR A 146 -6.90 -3.27 4.61
N PRO A 147 -6.55 -3.73 5.81
CA PRO A 147 -6.61 -5.15 6.12
C PRO A 147 -8.03 -5.65 6.05
N VAL A 148 -8.21 -6.85 5.51
CA VAL A 148 -9.50 -7.57 5.49
C VAL A 148 -9.28 -9.01 5.93
N PHE A 149 -10.38 -9.72 6.14
CA PHE A 149 -10.39 -11.14 6.51
C PHE A 149 -10.75 -11.99 5.31
N PHE A 150 -9.85 -12.90 4.92
CA PHE A 150 -10.07 -13.91 3.88
C PHE A 150 -10.34 -15.26 4.52
N TYR A 151 -11.26 -16.06 3.95
CA TYR A 151 -11.53 -17.40 4.44
C TYR A 151 -11.82 -18.38 3.31
N ASN A 152 -11.40 -19.62 3.50
CA ASN A 152 -11.60 -20.73 2.57
C ASN A 152 -12.98 -21.32 2.78
N LYS A 153 -13.93 -21.04 1.87
CA LYS A 153 -15.31 -21.52 1.95
C LYS A 153 -15.42 -23.04 1.85
N ASP A 154 -14.54 -23.68 1.07
CA ASP A 154 -14.55 -25.15 0.93
C ASP A 154 -14.06 -25.81 2.23
N ALA A 155 -13.05 -25.24 2.90
CA ALA A 155 -12.62 -25.71 4.21
C ALA A 155 -13.72 -25.52 5.27
N PHE A 156 -14.46 -24.41 5.22
CA PHE A 156 -15.60 -24.16 6.10
C PHE A 156 -16.69 -25.23 5.90
N LYS A 157 -17.11 -25.49 4.65
CA LYS A 157 -18.07 -26.55 4.33
C LYS A 157 -17.63 -27.90 4.88
N LYS A 158 -16.35 -28.26 4.66
CA LYS A 158 -15.78 -29.52 5.15
C LYS A 158 -15.79 -29.62 6.68
N ALA A 159 -15.63 -28.51 7.37
CA ALA A 159 -15.68 -28.41 8.84
C ALA A 159 -17.10 -28.31 9.41
N GLY A 160 -18.14 -28.37 8.58
CA GLY A 160 -19.53 -28.19 9.01
C GLY A 160 -19.90 -26.74 9.36
N LEU A 161 -19.10 -25.76 8.92
CA LEU A 161 -19.37 -24.34 9.07
C LEU A 161 -20.16 -23.82 7.86
N ASP A 162 -21.00 -22.79 8.09
CA ASP A 162 -21.70 -22.09 7.01
C ASP A 162 -20.70 -21.23 6.22
N PRO A 163 -20.45 -21.53 4.92
CA PRO A 163 -19.49 -20.78 4.11
C PRO A 163 -19.89 -19.33 3.81
N ASN A 164 -21.12 -18.94 4.15
CA ASN A 164 -21.64 -17.59 3.97
C ASN A 164 -21.73 -16.79 5.28
N LYS A 165 -21.26 -17.37 6.38
CA LYS A 165 -21.21 -16.74 7.71
C LYS A 165 -19.79 -16.72 8.25
N PRO A 166 -18.93 -15.78 7.77
CA PRO A 166 -17.59 -15.63 8.31
C PRO A 166 -17.64 -15.19 9.78
N PRO A 167 -16.59 -15.52 10.58
CA PRO A 167 -16.52 -15.10 11.96
C PRO A 167 -16.43 -13.58 12.07
N LYS A 168 -17.10 -12.99 13.06
CA LYS A 168 -17.13 -11.55 13.31
C LYS A 168 -16.28 -11.14 14.50
N THR A 169 -16.05 -12.04 15.42
CA THR A 169 -15.27 -11.79 16.64
C THR A 169 -14.02 -12.66 16.67
N TRP A 170 -13.03 -12.25 17.44
CA TRP A 170 -11.81 -13.04 17.60
C TRP A 170 -12.06 -14.37 18.32
N ASP A 171 -13.10 -14.47 19.14
CA ASP A 171 -13.52 -15.73 19.76
C ASP A 171 -14.13 -16.68 18.72
N GLU A 172 -14.98 -16.18 17.82
CA GLU A 172 -15.50 -16.97 16.71
C GLU A 172 -14.40 -17.44 15.76
N VAL A 173 -13.37 -16.61 15.50
CA VAL A 173 -12.19 -17.03 14.71
C VAL A 173 -11.49 -18.21 15.38
N GLN A 174 -11.34 -18.20 16.70
CA GLN A 174 -10.75 -19.31 17.44
C GLN A 174 -11.57 -20.59 17.32
N GLU A 175 -12.89 -20.50 17.49
CA GLU A 175 -13.82 -21.64 17.37
C GLU A 175 -13.77 -22.24 15.96
N ASP A 176 -13.80 -21.39 14.93
CA ASP A 176 -13.72 -21.82 13.54
C ASP A 176 -12.34 -22.41 13.20
N ALA A 177 -11.26 -21.84 13.74
CA ALA A 177 -9.91 -22.37 13.57
C ALA A 177 -9.77 -23.79 14.15
N ILE A 178 -10.39 -24.07 15.30
CA ILE A 178 -10.43 -25.41 15.89
C ILE A 178 -11.18 -26.36 14.95
N LYS A 179 -12.37 -26.00 14.51
CA LYS A 179 -13.21 -26.85 13.65
C LYS A 179 -12.56 -27.17 12.31
N VAL A 180 -11.92 -26.21 11.64
CA VAL A 180 -11.23 -26.47 10.37
C VAL A 180 -10.00 -27.34 10.54
N LYS A 181 -9.29 -27.23 11.67
CA LYS A 181 -8.17 -28.12 12.00
C LYS A 181 -8.65 -29.54 12.28
N ASP A 182 -9.71 -29.70 13.04
CA ASP A 182 -10.33 -31.00 13.32
C ASP A 182 -10.82 -31.68 12.02
N ALA A 183 -11.23 -30.88 11.03
CA ALA A 183 -11.60 -31.35 9.69
C ALA A 183 -10.39 -31.64 8.77
N GLY A 184 -9.16 -31.48 9.25
CA GLY A 184 -7.92 -31.87 8.58
C GLY A 184 -7.14 -30.75 7.88
N MET A 185 -7.45 -29.46 8.17
CA MET A 185 -6.61 -28.35 7.72
C MET A 185 -5.27 -28.33 8.48
N ALA A 186 -4.18 -28.02 7.78
CA ALA A 186 -2.85 -27.94 8.42
C ALA A 186 -2.77 -26.78 9.42
N CYS A 187 -3.48 -25.65 9.14
CA CYS A 187 -3.53 -24.51 10.01
C CYS A 187 -4.91 -23.80 9.94
N GLY A 188 -5.35 -23.24 11.05
CA GLY A 188 -6.63 -22.52 11.10
C GLY A 188 -6.50 -21.08 10.61
N PHE A 189 -5.44 -20.40 11.02
CA PHE A 189 -5.27 -18.96 10.82
C PHE A 189 -3.82 -18.58 10.50
N THR A 190 -3.65 -17.57 9.65
CA THR A 190 -2.37 -16.87 9.43
C THR A 190 -2.61 -15.38 9.22
N THR A 191 -1.56 -14.57 9.28
CA THR A 191 -1.64 -13.12 9.06
C THR A 191 -0.47 -12.61 8.23
N GLY A 192 -0.75 -11.85 7.20
CA GLY A 192 0.24 -11.03 6.52
C GLY A 192 0.42 -9.68 7.23
N TRP A 193 1.56 -9.01 6.98
CA TRP A 193 1.82 -7.65 7.46
C TRP A 193 1.55 -7.47 8.96
N GLN A 194 2.09 -8.36 9.80
CA GLN A 194 1.72 -8.57 11.19
C GLN A 194 1.69 -7.27 12.04
N SER A 195 2.67 -6.39 11.93
CA SER A 195 2.67 -5.11 12.65
C SER A 195 1.47 -4.24 12.26
N TRP A 196 1.25 -4.08 10.96
CA TRP A 196 0.18 -3.25 10.43
C TRP A 196 -1.20 -3.81 10.75
N VAL A 197 -1.39 -5.12 10.57
CA VAL A 197 -2.70 -5.78 10.80
C VAL A 197 -2.97 -5.95 12.28
N GLN A 198 -2.03 -6.52 13.06
CA GLN A 198 -2.28 -7.01 14.41
C GLN A 198 -2.02 -5.97 15.52
N LEU A 199 -1.39 -4.84 15.20
CA LEU A 199 -1.19 -3.76 16.17
C LEU A 199 -1.72 -2.41 15.68
N GLU A 200 -1.28 -1.93 14.53
CA GLU A 200 -1.63 -0.60 14.04
C GLU A 200 -3.12 -0.51 13.70
N THR A 201 -3.62 -1.44 12.86
CA THR A 201 -5.04 -1.49 12.49
C THR A 201 -5.90 -1.97 13.66
N MET A 202 -5.41 -2.92 14.47
CA MET A 202 -6.12 -3.33 15.70
C MET A 202 -6.34 -2.16 16.64
N SER A 203 -5.36 -1.26 16.78
CA SER A 203 -5.52 -0.02 17.57
C SER A 203 -6.66 0.84 17.01
N ALA A 204 -6.64 1.11 15.71
CA ALA A 204 -7.65 1.93 15.06
C ALA A 204 -9.06 1.28 15.13
N TRP A 205 -9.16 0.01 14.79
CA TRP A 205 -10.40 -0.78 14.77
C TRP A 205 -11.09 -0.87 16.14
N HIS A 206 -10.28 -0.83 17.21
CA HIS A 206 -10.75 -0.84 18.59
C HIS A 206 -10.70 0.54 19.27
N ASN A 207 -10.46 1.60 18.48
CA ASN A 207 -10.34 2.98 18.96
C ASN A 207 -9.33 3.15 20.11
N GLN A 208 -8.21 2.41 20.04
CA GLN A 208 -7.10 2.48 20.98
C GLN A 208 -6.01 3.42 20.48
N GLN A 209 -5.36 4.13 21.39
CA GLN A 209 -4.25 5.01 21.05
C GLN A 209 -3.00 4.18 20.70
N PHE A 210 -2.44 4.38 19.52
CA PHE A 210 -1.15 3.78 19.13
C PHE A 210 0.04 4.65 19.54
N ALA A 211 -0.08 5.97 19.31
CA ALA A 211 0.91 6.96 19.70
C ALA A 211 0.24 8.26 20.18
N THR A 212 0.94 9.04 20.99
CA THR A 212 0.49 10.38 21.41
C THR A 212 0.45 11.37 20.24
N LYS A 213 0.06 12.62 20.49
CA LYS A 213 -0.02 13.66 19.45
C LYS A 213 -0.88 13.23 18.25
N GLN A 214 -2.05 12.62 18.53
CA GLN A 214 -2.95 12.14 17.46
C GLN A 214 -2.25 11.16 16.50
N ASN A 215 -1.57 10.15 17.02
CA ASN A 215 -0.77 9.20 16.25
C ASN A 215 0.33 9.86 15.40
N GLY A 216 0.96 10.93 15.92
CA GLY A 216 2.06 11.65 15.26
C GLY A 216 1.64 12.78 14.33
N PHE A 217 0.34 12.95 14.02
CA PHE A 217 -0.12 14.07 13.19
C PHE A 217 0.02 15.43 13.88
N GLY A 218 0.03 15.45 15.21
CA GLY A 218 0.09 16.67 16.02
C GLY A 218 1.51 17.14 16.38
N GLY A 219 2.55 16.42 16.01
CA GLY A 219 3.93 16.84 16.28
C GLY A 219 4.96 15.72 16.27
N MET A 220 6.23 16.09 16.11
CA MET A 220 7.36 15.15 16.06
C MET A 220 7.75 14.60 17.44
N ASP A 221 7.25 15.20 18.53
CA ASP A 221 7.45 14.78 19.91
C ASP A 221 6.45 13.71 20.37
N ALA A 222 5.88 12.98 19.42
CA ALA A 222 4.98 11.85 19.67
C ALA A 222 5.72 10.71 20.39
N LYS A 223 4.97 9.95 21.20
CA LYS A 223 5.45 8.76 21.89
C LYS A 223 4.53 7.58 21.58
N LEU A 224 5.10 6.41 21.38
CA LEU A 224 4.37 5.15 21.26
C LEU A 224 3.76 4.77 22.60
N VAL A 225 2.51 4.27 22.57
CA VAL A 225 1.75 3.86 23.76
C VAL A 225 0.88 2.62 23.48
N PHE A 226 1.22 1.84 22.45
CA PHE A 226 0.43 0.68 22.02
C PHE A 226 0.58 -0.55 22.93
N ASN A 227 1.37 -0.51 23.99
CA ASN A 227 1.50 -1.56 25.01
C ASN A 227 0.34 -1.54 26.04
N ASN A 228 -0.85 -1.15 25.61
CA ASN A 228 -2.06 -1.12 26.43
C ASN A 228 -2.69 -2.51 26.60
N GLU A 229 -3.63 -2.61 27.52
CA GLU A 229 -4.26 -3.87 27.91
C GLU A 229 -4.94 -4.59 26.74
N VAL A 230 -5.63 -3.86 25.85
CA VAL A 230 -6.35 -4.45 24.70
C VAL A 230 -5.37 -5.12 23.74
N LEU A 231 -4.28 -4.45 23.39
CA LEU A 231 -3.29 -4.98 22.45
C LEU A 231 -2.44 -6.08 23.08
N VAL A 232 -2.08 -5.97 24.37
CA VAL A 232 -1.41 -7.06 25.10
C VAL A 232 -2.28 -8.32 25.11
N ARG A 233 -3.57 -8.18 25.42
CA ARG A 233 -4.54 -9.29 25.38
C ARG A 233 -4.63 -9.91 23.98
N HIS A 234 -4.66 -9.09 22.94
CA HIS A 234 -4.72 -9.57 21.57
C HIS A 234 -3.48 -10.39 21.18
N ILE A 235 -2.29 -9.88 21.43
CA ILE A 235 -1.05 -10.60 21.14
C ILE A 235 -0.93 -11.86 22.01
N ALA A 236 -1.42 -11.85 23.27
CA ALA A 236 -1.48 -13.03 24.12
C ALA A 236 -2.39 -14.11 23.53
N LYS A 237 -3.57 -13.73 22.98
CA LYS A 237 -4.47 -14.67 22.30
C LYS A 237 -3.77 -15.30 21.09
N LEU A 238 -3.16 -14.51 20.21
CA LEU A 238 -2.43 -15.02 19.05
C LEU A 238 -1.24 -15.91 19.44
N SER A 239 -0.51 -15.55 20.50
CA SER A 239 0.57 -16.38 21.05
C SER A 239 0.07 -17.75 21.52
N SER A 240 -1.08 -17.80 22.18
CA SER A 240 -1.72 -19.06 22.56
C SER A 240 -2.11 -19.91 21.35
N TRP A 241 -2.52 -19.28 20.26
CA TRP A 241 -2.86 -19.96 19.01
C TRP A 241 -1.63 -20.52 18.29
N VAL A 242 -0.48 -19.83 18.34
CA VAL A 242 0.80 -20.39 17.85
C VAL A 242 1.14 -21.65 18.64
N LYS A 243 1.07 -21.58 19.98
CA LYS A 243 1.38 -22.70 20.87
C LYS A 243 0.47 -23.91 20.65
N SER A 244 -0.81 -23.69 20.37
CA SER A 244 -1.80 -24.75 20.09
C SER A 244 -1.82 -25.20 18.61
N GLY A 245 -1.04 -24.58 17.73
CA GLY A 245 -1.00 -24.91 16.29
C GLY A 245 -2.22 -24.38 15.51
N LEU A 246 -3.02 -23.47 16.08
CA LEU A 246 -4.11 -22.83 15.36
C LEU A 246 -3.62 -21.72 14.41
N PHE A 247 -2.58 -20.99 14.81
CA PHE A 247 -1.94 -19.93 14.03
C PHE A 247 -0.55 -20.36 13.56
N THR A 248 -0.28 -20.23 12.26
CA THR A 248 1.04 -20.43 11.68
C THR A 248 1.62 -19.12 11.20
N TYR A 249 2.71 -18.67 11.82
CA TYR A 249 3.50 -17.54 11.37
C TYR A 249 4.35 -17.92 10.15
N ALA A 250 4.37 -17.09 9.12
CA ALA A 250 5.07 -17.40 7.87
C ALA A 250 5.83 -16.20 7.24
N GLY A 251 6.04 -15.12 7.99
CA GLY A 251 6.81 -13.96 7.54
C GLY A 251 6.18 -12.62 7.87
N ARG A 252 6.97 -11.55 7.71
CA ARG A 252 6.63 -10.19 8.18
C ARG A 252 5.68 -9.44 7.26
N ALA A 253 5.72 -9.71 5.96
CA ALA A 253 4.98 -8.99 4.92
C ALA A 253 3.91 -9.88 4.29
N ASN A 254 3.90 -10.03 2.97
CA ASN A 254 2.89 -10.80 2.24
C ASN A 254 3.19 -12.31 2.14
N GLN A 255 4.31 -12.79 2.66
CA GLN A 255 4.69 -14.22 2.58
C GLN A 255 3.59 -15.17 3.13
N PRO A 256 2.87 -14.84 4.24
CA PRO A 256 1.82 -15.71 4.76
C PRO A 256 0.63 -15.92 3.81
N GLU A 257 0.42 -15.04 2.84
CA GLU A 257 -0.66 -15.18 1.85
C GLU A 257 -0.56 -16.50 1.09
N ALA A 258 0.66 -16.99 0.83
CA ALA A 258 0.91 -18.28 0.19
C ALA A 258 0.36 -19.47 1.00
N LYS A 259 0.37 -19.39 2.34
CA LYS A 259 -0.24 -20.41 3.21
C LYS A 259 -1.76 -20.46 3.07
N PHE A 260 -2.38 -19.35 2.75
CA PHE A 260 -3.82 -19.29 2.51
C PHE A 260 -4.17 -19.79 1.10
N TYR A 261 -3.64 -19.14 0.04
CA TYR A 261 -4.04 -19.53 -1.32
C TYR A 261 -3.48 -20.88 -1.75
N GLY A 262 -2.43 -21.40 -1.09
CA GLY A 262 -1.95 -22.76 -1.22
C GLY A 262 -2.84 -23.81 -0.54
N GLY A 263 -3.79 -23.39 0.30
CA GLY A 263 -4.71 -24.28 1.00
C GLY A 263 -4.19 -24.86 2.32
N ASP A 264 -3.08 -24.36 2.85
CA ASP A 264 -2.55 -24.80 4.15
C ASP A 264 -3.36 -24.22 5.32
N CYS A 265 -3.66 -22.90 5.29
CA CYS A 265 -4.42 -22.21 6.32
C CYS A 265 -5.83 -21.83 5.81
N ALA A 266 -6.84 -22.03 6.65
CA ALA A 266 -8.24 -21.77 6.30
C ALA A 266 -8.65 -20.31 6.35
N MET A 267 -7.95 -19.50 7.17
CA MET A 267 -8.26 -18.08 7.39
C MET A 267 -6.99 -17.24 7.34
N LEU A 268 -7.13 -16.02 6.82
CA LEU A 268 -6.01 -15.06 6.67
C LEU A 268 -6.53 -13.66 6.94
N THR A 269 -5.80 -12.90 7.76
CA THR A 269 -5.89 -11.43 7.74
C THR A 269 -4.71 -10.86 6.97
N SER A 270 -4.98 -10.03 5.98
CA SER A 270 -3.94 -9.37 5.17
C SER A 270 -4.50 -8.16 4.44
N SER A 271 -3.66 -7.47 3.68
CA SER A 271 -4.08 -6.39 2.79
C SER A 271 -5.22 -6.82 1.87
N SER A 272 -6.17 -5.95 1.62
CA SER A 272 -7.20 -6.17 0.60
C SER A 272 -6.61 -6.47 -0.78
N ALA A 273 -5.39 -6.01 -1.06
CA ALA A 273 -4.66 -6.28 -2.31
C ALA A 273 -4.11 -7.72 -2.40
N ALA A 274 -4.16 -8.50 -1.33
CA ALA A 274 -3.92 -9.95 -1.42
C ALA A 274 -4.92 -10.64 -2.35
N TYR A 275 -6.10 -10.03 -2.56
CA TYR A 275 -7.16 -10.51 -3.45
C TYR A 275 -6.63 -10.93 -4.83
N ALA A 276 -5.77 -10.13 -5.46
CA ALA A 276 -5.24 -10.44 -6.79
C ALA A 276 -4.48 -11.77 -6.83
N ASN A 277 -3.56 -11.98 -5.89
CA ASN A 277 -2.77 -13.21 -5.80
C ASN A 277 -3.63 -14.39 -5.33
N ILE A 278 -4.56 -14.19 -4.40
CA ILE A 278 -5.50 -15.22 -3.94
C ILE A 278 -6.37 -15.67 -5.11
N LYS A 279 -6.99 -14.76 -5.85
CA LYS A 279 -7.82 -15.07 -7.02
C LYS A 279 -7.06 -15.82 -8.11
N LYS A 280 -5.79 -15.45 -8.35
CA LYS A 280 -4.93 -16.08 -9.37
C LYS A 280 -4.51 -17.50 -8.98
N ASN A 281 -4.26 -17.76 -7.70
CA ASN A 281 -3.56 -18.97 -7.26
C ASN A 281 -4.43 -19.97 -6.48
N SER A 282 -5.56 -19.55 -5.89
CA SER A 282 -6.44 -20.46 -5.14
C SER A 282 -7.17 -21.42 -6.05
N LYS A 283 -7.28 -22.68 -5.59
CA LYS A 283 -8.07 -23.73 -6.24
C LYS A 283 -9.37 -24.04 -5.49
N PHE A 284 -9.78 -23.16 -4.59
CA PHE A 284 -10.98 -23.25 -3.77
C PHE A 284 -11.77 -21.96 -3.82
N GLU A 285 -13.03 -22.02 -3.46
CA GLU A 285 -13.88 -20.82 -3.27
C GLU A 285 -13.47 -20.13 -1.98
N PHE A 286 -13.25 -18.82 -2.05
CA PHE A 286 -12.92 -18.01 -0.88
C PHE A 286 -13.89 -16.84 -0.70
N GLY A 287 -14.00 -16.37 0.53
CA GLY A 287 -14.75 -15.18 0.88
C GLY A 287 -13.85 -14.09 1.43
N VAL A 288 -14.36 -12.85 1.38
CA VAL A 288 -13.76 -11.67 2.00
C VAL A 288 -14.77 -11.11 3.01
N ALA A 289 -14.31 -10.82 4.21
CA ALA A 289 -15.13 -10.29 5.28
C ALA A 289 -14.40 -9.16 6.02
N GLN A 290 -15.14 -8.43 6.84
CA GLN A 290 -14.57 -7.43 7.74
C GLN A 290 -13.62 -8.10 8.75
N LEU A 291 -12.67 -7.32 9.27
CA LEU A 291 -11.80 -7.77 10.35
C LEU A 291 -12.62 -8.16 11.59
N PRO A 292 -12.22 -9.23 12.27
CA PRO A 292 -12.80 -9.57 13.56
C PRO A 292 -12.53 -8.47 14.61
N TYR A 293 -13.39 -8.39 15.61
CA TYR A 293 -13.24 -7.43 16.69
C TYR A 293 -13.56 -8.04 18.06
N TYR A 294 -13.28 -7.29 19.11
CA TYR A 294 -13.66 -7.63 20.49
C TYR A 294 -14.91 -6.84 20.89
N PRO A 295 -16.08 -7.50 21.07
CA PRO A 295 -17.33 -6.79 21.39
C PRO A 295 -17.33 -6.10 22.76
N ASP A 296 -16.50 -6.56 23.68
CA ASP A 296 -16.33 -5.98 25.01
C ASP A 296 -15.49 -4.70 25.04
N VAL A 297 -14.81 -4.38 23.94
CA VAL A 297 -14.01 -3.14 23.81
C VAL A 297 -14.92 -2.00 23.37
N LYS A 298 -15.11 -1.01 24.23
CA LYS A 298 -15.96 0.15 23.92
C LYS A 298 -15.42 0.91 22.69
N GLY A 299 -16.29 1.15 21.73
CA GLY A 299 -15.99 1.85 20.50
C GLY A 299 -15.57 0.97 19.33
N ALA A 300 -15.47 -0.36 19.53
CA ALA A 300 -15.21 -1.31 18.46
C ALA A 300 -16.54 -1.85 17.83
N PRO A 301 -16.54 -2.13 16.52
CA PRO A 301 -15.53 -1.73 15.56
C PRO A 301 -15.61 -0.23 15.25
N GLN A 302 -14.46 0.42 14.96
CA GLN A 302 -14.40 1.85 14.61
C GLN A 302 -14.26 2.00 13.08
N ASN A 303 -13.08 2.20 12.57
CA ASN A 303 -12.71 2.15 11.15
C ASN A 303 -11.27 1.62 11.05
N THR A 304 -10.96 1.03 9.91
CA THR A 304 -9.58 0.63 9.59
C THR A 304 -8.76 1.82 9.12
N ILE A 305 -7.44 1.67 9.09
CA ILE A 305 -6.51 2.66 8.56
C ILE A 305 -5.96 2.20 7.22
N ILE A 306 -5.60 3.17 6.37
CA ILE A 306 -4.95 2.84 5.11
C ILE A 306 -3.56 2.27 5.34
N GLY A 307 -3.20 1.34 4.47
CA GLY A 307 -1.83 0.91 4.17
C GLY A 307 -1.56 1.11 2.69
N GLY A 308 -0.50 0.46 2.22
CA GLY A 308 -0.07 0.59 0.84
C GLY A 308 0.89 1.74 0.64
N ALA A 309 0.83 2.42 -0.50
CA ALA A 309 1.87 3.37 -0.87
C ALA A 309 1.35 4.54 -1.70
N SER A 310 2.16 5.59 -1.73
CA SER A 310 2.03 6.72 -2.66
C SER A 310 3.29 6.88 -3.50
N LEU A 311 3.20 7.65 -4.57
CA LEU A 311 4.29 7.93 -5.49
C LEU A 311 4.93 9.27 -5.14
N TRP A 312 6.20 9.24 -4.81
CA TRP A 312 7.00 10.41 -4.47
C TRP A 312 7.87 10.82 -5.64
N VAL A 313 7.84 12.09 -6.00
CA VAL A 313 8.69 12.65 -7.05
C VAL A 313 10.01 13.07 -6.44
N MET A 314 11.11 12.58 -7.00
CA MET A 314 12.43 12.90 -6.49
C MET A 314 12.91 14.27 -6.97
N GLY A 315 13.63 14.98 -6.10
CA GLY A 315 14.20 16.29 -6.41
C GLY A 315 15.39 16.21 -7.36
N GLY A 316 15.78 17.36 -7.92
CA GLY A 316 16.97 17.49 -8.76
C GLY A 316 16.80 17.03 -10.22
N LYS A 317 15.57 16.86 -10.69
CA LYS A 317 15.27 16.49 -12.08
C LYS A 317 15.13 17.71 -13.00
N LYS A 318 15.24 17.48 -14.30
CA LYS A 318 15.04 18.54 -15.31
C LYS A 318 13.55 18.89 -15.43
N PRO A 319 13.21 20.13 -15.79
CA PRO A 319 11.81 20.53 -15.98
C PRO A 319 11.01 19.65 -16.94
N ILE A 320 11.68 19.14 -18.00
CA ILE A 320 11.03 18.26 -18.97
C ILE A 320 10.68 16.88 -18.37
N GLU A 321 11.50 16.35 -17.46
CA GLU A 321 11.24 15.11 -16.72
C GLU A 321 10.03 15.31 -15.78
N TYR A 322 9.99 16.41 -15.02
CA TYR A 322 8.83 16.76 -14.19
C TYR A 322 7.53 16.89 -14.98
N LYS A 323 7.60 17.44 -16.19
CA LYS A 323 6.45 17.51 -17.09
C LYS A 323 5.97 16.12 -17.51
N GLY A 324 6.89 15.18 -17.77
CA GLY A 324 6.58 13.78 -18.04
C GLY A 324 5.93 13.09 -16.85
N VAL A 325 6.46 13.30 -15.64
CA VAL A 325 5.86 12.80 -14.39
C VAL A 325 4.44 13.31 -14.23
N ALA A 326 4.20 14.62 -14.44
CA ALA A 326 2.86 15.20 -14.33
C ALA A 326 1.88 14.59 -15.34
N LYS A 327 2.30 14.39 -16.60
CA LYS A 327 1.49 13.71 -17.62
C LYS A 327 1.13 12.29 -17.22
N PHE A 328 2.08 11.54 -16.69
CA PHE A 328 1.82 10.20 -16.18
C PHE A 328 0.85 10.22 -15.00
N PHE A 329 0.98 11.15 -14.07
CA PHE A 329 0.08 11.27 -12.93
C PHE A 329 -1.34 11.67 -13.33
N THR A 330 -1.50 12.53 -14.34
CA THR A 330 -2.81 12.82 -14.93
C THR A 330 -3.46 11.57 -15.53
N PHE A 331 -2.70 10.79 -16.31
CA PHE A 331 -3.15 9.51 -16.84
C PHE A 331 -3.54 8.52 -15.74
N LEU A 332 -2.67 8.35 -14.75
CA LEU A 332 -2.86 7.44 -13.61
C LEU A 332 -4.11 7.79 -12.80
N SER A 333 -4.46 9.08 -12.72
CA SER A 333 -5.60 9.58 -11.94
C SER A 333 -6.94 9.50 -12.67
N SER A 334 -6.95 9.07 -13.94
CA SER A 334 -8.21 8.93 -14.68
C SER A 334 -9.13 7.91 -14.01
N PRO A 335 -10.46 8.14 -14.02
CA PRO A 335 -11.41 7.22 -13.40
C PRO A 335 -11.31 5.79 -13.94
N GLU A 336 -11.05 5.64 -15.23
CA GLU A 336 -10.96 4.35 -15.92
C GLU A 336 -9.73 3.56 -15.44
N ILE A 337 -8.57 4.20 -15.37
CA ILE A 337 -7.33 3.56 -14.89
C ILE A 337 -7.45 3.21 -13.40
N GLN A 338 -8.01 4.10 -12.59
CA GLN A 338 -8.18 3.85 -11.16
C GLN A 338 -9.23 2.77 -10.88
N ALA A 339 -10.33 2.71 -11.63
CA ALA A 339 -11.32 1.64 -11.50
C ALA A 339 -10.73 0.28 -11.93
N ASP A 340 -10.01 0.23 -13.06
CA ASP A 340 -9.35 -0.99 -13.53
C ASP A 340 -8.31 -1.50 -12.52
N TRP A 341 -7.50 -0.59 -11.96
CA TRP A 341 -6.54 -0.90 -10.90
C TRP A 341 -7.21 -1.48 -9.66
N HIS A 342 -8.24 -0.82 -9.13
CA HIS A 342 -9.02 -1.30 -8.00
C HIS A 342 -9.59 -2.71 -8.24
N GLN A 343 -10.29 -2.88 -9.36
CA GLN A 343 -10.99 -4.13 -9.70
C GLN A 343 -10.04 -5.31 -9.88
N LYS A 344 -8.86 -5.09 -10.44
CA LYS A 344 -7.87 -6.14 -10.71
C LYS A 344 -7.00 -6.48 -9.50
N THR A 345 -6.79 -5.53 -8.61
CA THR A 345 -5.82 -5.69 -7.51
C THR A 345 -6.44 -5.95 -6.15
N GLY A 346 -7.62 -5.40 -5.87
CA GLY A 346 -8.21 -5.37 -4.54
C GLY A 346 -7.75 -4.18 -3.68
N TYR A 347 -6.90 -3.29 -4.18
CA TYR A 347 -6.68 -1.98 -3.55
C TYR A 347 -7.99 -1.20 -3.51
N VAL A 348 -8.19 -0.35 -2.51
CA VAL A 348 -9.39 0.49 -2.45
C VAL A 348 -9.41 1.52 -3.59
N PRO A 349 -10.58 1.92 -4.10
CA PRO A 349 -10.67 3.02 -5.03
C PRO A 349 -10.27 4.31 -4.31
N ILE A 350 -9.20 4.98 -4.76
CA ILE A 350 -8.67 6.18 -4.10
C ILE A 350 -9.34 7.47 -4.56
N THR A 351 -10.12 7.43 -5.64
CA THR A 351 -10.92 8.56 -6.13
C THR A 351 -12.41 8.24 -6.07
N LYS A 352 -13.21 9.27 -5.82
CA LYS A 352 -14.69 9.15 -5.81
C LYS A 352 -15.21 8.68 -7.16
N ALA A 353 -14.64 9.23 -8.25
CA ALA A 353 -15.05 8.87 -9.62
C ALA A 353 -14.78 7.40 -9.94
N ALA A 354 -13.64 6.84 -9.51
CA ALA A 354 -13.33 5.42 -9.71
C ALA A 354 -14.30 4.51 -8.93
N TYR A 355 -14.67 4.90 -7.71
CA TYR A 355 -15.64 4.17 -6.90
C TYR A 355 -17.02 4.16 -7.56
N GLU A 356 -17.51 5.32 -8.01
CA GLU A 356 -18.81 5.41 -8.69
C GLU A 356 -18.82 4.66 -10.04
N LEU A 357 -17.72 4.73 -10.80
CA LEU A 357 -17.57 3.97 -12.03
C LEU A 357 -17.62 2.46 -11.77
N THR A 358 -16.92 1.98 -10.77
CA THR A 358 -16.91 0.56 -10.37
C THR A 358 -18.31 0.08 -9.98
N LYS A 359 -19.06 0.87 -9.20
CA LYS A 359 -20.47 0.58 -8.88
C LYS A 359 -21.33 0.52 -10.13
N LYS A 360 -21.23 1.53 -11.01
CA LYS A 360 -21.99 1.60 -12.26
C LYS A 360 -21.74 0.40 -13.19
N GLN A 361 -20.54 -0.18 -13.15
CA GLN A 361 -20.19 -1.38 -13.91
C GLN A 361 -20.76 -2.67 -13.31
N GLY A 362 -21.39 -2.62 -12.14
CA GLY A 362 -21.91 -3.79 -11.44
C GLY A 362 -20.81 -4.72 -10.97
N PHE A 363 -19.62 -4.19 -10.65
CA PHE A 363 -18.48 -5.01 -10.28
C PHE A 363 -18.65 -5.69 -8.93
N TYR A 364 -19.16 -4.96 -7.91
CA TYR A 364 -19.31 -5.49 -6.56
C TYR A 364 -20.37 -6.59 -6.48
N GLU A 365 -21.46 -6.48 -7.25
CA GLU A 365 -22.48 -7.51 -7.34
C GLU A 365 -21.96 -8.81 -7.96
N LYS A 366 -21.07 -8.69 -8.95
CA LYS A 366 -20.43 -9.83 -9.62
C LYS A 366 -19.26 -10.41 -8.84
N ASN A 367 -18.67 -9.64 -7.94
CA ASN A 367 -17.50 -10.02 -7.14
C ASN A 367 -17.75 -9.70 -5.65
N PRO A 368 -18.63 -10.45 -4.97
CA PRO A 368 -18.98 -10.20 -3.58
C PRO A 368 -17.75 -10.15 -2.66
N GLY A 369 -17.74 -9.20 -1.73
CA GLY A 369 -16.65 -9.00 -0.76
C GLY A 369 -15.54 -8.05 -1.23
N THR A 370 -15.51 -7.66 -2.52
CA THR A 370 -14.48 -6.74 -3.02
C THR A 370 -14.71 -5.28 -2.59
N ASP A 371 -15.87 -4.97 -2.01
CA ASP A 371 -16.20 -3.68 -1.41
C ASP A 371 -15.96 -3.64 0.10
N VAL A 372 -15.65 -4.75 0.74
CA VAL A 372 -15.43 -4.84 2.20
C VAL A 372 -14.35 -3.84 2.66
N ALA A 373 -13.26 -3.75 1.95
CA ALA A 373 -12.16 -2.84 2.30
C ALA A 373 -12.60 -1.38 2.40
N ILE A 374 -13.41 -0.91 1.44
CA ILE A 374 -13.91 0.47 1.49
C ILE A 374 -15.00 0.64 2.55
N GLN A 375 -15.82 -0.38 2.77
CA GLN A 375 -16.80 -0.37 3.85
C GLN A 375 -16.13 -0.21 5.22
N GLU A 376 -15.10 -1.00 5.53
CA GLU A 376 -14.34 -0.89 6.79
C GLU A 376 -13.69 0.48 6.97
N LEU A 377 -13.15 1.04 5.90
CA LEU A 377 -12.50 2.35 5.92
C LEU A 377 -13.50 3.47 6.23
N LEU A 378 -14.76 3.29 5.81
CA LEU A 378 -15.85 4.27 5.95
C LEU A 378 -16.88 3.88 7.03
N GLU A 379 -16.65 2.82 7.80
CA GLU A 379 -17.57 2.28 8.79
C GLU A 379 -18.06 3.36 9.76
N ARG A 380 -17.12 4.16 10.25
CA ARG A 380 -17.40 5.31 11.12
C ARG A 380 -16.47 6.48 10.77
N ASN A 381 -16.87 7.67 11.19
CA ASN A 381 -16.00 8.83 11.09
C ASN A 381 -14.72 8.60 11.91
N PRO A 382 -13.53 8.83 11.32
CA PRO A 382 -12.27 8.63 12.02
C PRO A 382 -12.15 9.48 13.28
N THR A 383 -11.61 8.88 14.32
CA THR A 383 -11.21 9.56 15.56
C THR A 383 -9.73 9.95 15.52
N VAL A 384 -9.23 10.57 16.58
CA VAL A 384 -7.80 10.84 16.76
C VAL A 384 -6.96 9.56 16.79
N ASN A 385 -7.56 8.40 17.14
CA ASN A 385 -6.92 7.10 17.22
C ASN A 385 -7.01 6.29 15.91
N SER A 386 -7.91 6.67 15.00
CA SER A 386 -8.23 5.85 13.82
C SER A 386 -8.10 6.55 12.48
N LYS A 387 -7.58 7.77 12.45
CA LYS A 387 -7.34 8.51 11.19
C LYS A 387 -6.04 8.12 10.46
N GLY A 388 -5.25 7.22 11.04
CA GLY A 388 -3.94 6.79 10.54
C GLY A 388 -2.83 7.00 11.56
N ILE A 389 -1.60 6.67 11.15
CA ILE A 389 -0.39 6.82 11.97
C ILE A 389 0.69 7.47 11.11
N ARG A 390 1.28 8.58 11.57
CA ARG A 390 2.29 9.34 10.81
C ARG A 390 3.46 9.71 11.70
N LEU A 391 4.39 8.76 11.86
CA LEU A 391 5.53 8.85 12.76
C LEU A 391 6.85 8.88 11.98
N GLY A 392 7.83 9.63 12.50
CA GLY A 392 9.19 9.61 11.98
C GLY A 392 9.90 8.27 12.25
N ASN A 393 10.83 7.87 11.39
CA ASN A 393 11.53 6.59 11.48
C ASN A 393 10.59 5.37 11.65
N PHE A 394 9.36 5.46 11.15
CA PHE A 394 8.37 4.42 11.40
C PHE A 394 8.70 3.10 10.67
N VAL A 395 9.48 3.15 9.59
CA VAL A 395 10.02 1.94 8.94
C VAL A 395 10.87 1.13 9.93
N GLN A 396 11.76 1.80 10.66
CA GLN A 396 12.61 1.18 11.69
C GLN A 396 11.79 0.70 12.88
N ILE A 397 10.78 1.48 13.30
CA ILE A 397 9.87 1.12 14.39
C ILE A 397 9.09 -0.13 14.03
N ARG A 398 8.54 -0.23 12.80
CA ARG A 398 7.85 -1.44 12.34
C ARG A 398 8.77 -2.66 12.33
N GLY A 399 10.05 -2.49 11.94
CA GLY A 399 11.06 -3.55 12.05
C GLY A 399 11.28 -4.02 13.49
N ILE A 400 11.33 -3.10 14.45
CA ILE A 400 11.43 -3.41 15.88
C ILE A 400 10.19 -4.17 16.37
N ILE A 401 8.99 -3.72 16.00
CA ILE A 401 7.74 -4.41 16.33
C ILE A 401 7.74 -5.84 15.77
N ASP A 402 8.18 -6.02 14.53
CA ASP A 402 8.26 -7.35 13.91
C ASP A 402 9.21 -8.28 14.66
N GLU A 403 10.39 -7.79 15.09
CA GLU A 403 11.34 -8.56 15.90
C GLU A 403 10.72 -9.00 17.22
N GLU A 404 10.02 -8.11 17.92
CA GLU A 404 9.40 -8.41 19.20
C GLU A 404 8.22 -9.39 19.05
N LEU A 405 7.40 -9.25 18.00
CA LEU A 405 6.33 -10.20 17.71
C LEU A 405 6.89 -11.58 17.35
N GLU A 406 7.97 -11.66 16.57
CA GLU A 406 8.63 -12.92 16.25
C GLU A 406 9.18 -13.62 17.50
N ALA A 407 9.70 -12.86 18.48
CA ALA A 407 10.11 -13.41 19.76
C ALA A 407 8.93 -13.99 20.55
N VAL A 408 7.74 -13.38 20.44
CA VAL A 408 6.49 -13.93 21.02
C VAL A 408 6.09 -15.21 20.31
N TRP A 409 6.05 -15.21 18.98
CA TRP A 409 5.68 -16.41 18.20
C TRP A 409 6.64 -17.57 18.45
N ALA A 410 7.91 -17.29 18.61
CA ALA A 410 8.93 -18.28 19.00
C ALA A 410 8.87 -18.71 20.47
N GLN A 411 7.91 -18.22 21.25
CA GLN A 411 7.75 -18.48 22.70
C GLN A 411 9.00 -18.08 23.52
N LYS A 412 9.80 -17.13 23.03
CA LYS A 412 11.02 -16.62 23.70
C LYS A 412 10.74 -15.43 24.60
N LYS A 413 9.62 -14.73 24.39
CA LYS A 413 9.23 -13.53 25.12
C LYS A 413 7.72 -13.52 25.36
N GLY A 414 7.31 -13.06 26.55
CA GLY A 414 5.89 -12.86 26.84
C GLY A 414 5.32 -11.65 26.10
N PRO A 415 4.02 -11.65 25.76
CA PRO A 415 3.37 -10.58 24.98
C PRO A 415 3.53 -9.18 25.60
N LYS A 416 3.33 -9.04 26.92
CA LYS A 416 3.48 -7.76 27.62
C LYS A 416 4.90 -7.22 27.52
N GLN A 417 5.90 -8.08 27.80
CA GLN A 417 7.31 -7.71 27.71
C GLN A 417 7.70 -7.30 26.29
N ALA A 418 7.23 -8.05 25.28
CA ALA A 418 7.53 -7.74 23.88
C ALA A 418 6.97 -6.38 23.46
N LEU A 419 5.73 -6.05 23.86
CA LEU A 419 5.15 -4.75 23.53
C LEU A 419 5.80 -3.60 24.33
N ASP A 420 6.20 -3.82 25.59
CA ASP A 420 6.94 -2.83 26.37
C ASP A 420 8.31 -2.55 25.73
N ASP A 421 9.04 -3.57 25.34
CA ASP A 421 10.35 -3.44 24.67
C ASP A 421 10.21 -2.75 23.32
N ALA A 422 9.17 -3.09 22.56
CA ALA A 422 8.88 -2.44 21.28
C ALA A 422 8.58 -0.94 21.42
N VAL A 423 7.81 -0.57 22.45
CA VAL A 423 7.51 0.83 22.78
C VAL A 423 8.79 1.58 23.20
N GLU A 424 9.60 1.01 24.08
CA GLU A 424 10.87 1.61 24.53
C GLU A 424 11.84 1.82 23.37
N ARG A 425 12.14 0.75 22.63
CA ARG A 425 13.04 0.79 21.46
C ARG A 425 12.52 1.71 20.37
N GLY A 426 11.21 1.68 20.09
CA GLY A 426 10.56 2.53 19.10
C GLY A 426 10.59 4.01 19.49
N ASN A 427 10.37 4.33 20.75
CA ASN A 427 10.48 5.71 21.26
C ASN A 427 11.90 6.27 21.11
N ALA A 428 12.93 5.46 21.25
CA ALA A 428 14.31 5.87 20.94
C ALA A 428 14.48 6.28 19.47
N GLN A 429 13.78 5.63 18.52
CA GLN A 429 13.79 6.04 17.10
C GLN A 429 13.03 7.36 16.87
N LEU A 430 11.92 7.58 17.55
CA LEU A 430 11.19 8.86 17.49
C LEU A 430 12.03 10.03 17.97
N VAL A 431 12.73 9.87 19.10
CA VAL A 431 13.66 10.89 19.64
C VAL A 431 14.78 11.20 18.64
N LYS A 432 15.38 10.19 18.01
CA LYS A 432 16.39 10.38 16.96
C LYS A 432 15.85 11.20 15.78
N PHE A 433 14.64 10.87 15.32
CA PHE A 433 14.00 11.58 14.22
C PHE A 433 13.71 13.04 14.58
N GLU A 434 13.14 13.27 15.76
CA GLU A 434 12.85 14.61 16.27
C GLU A 434 14.11 15.48 16.33
N HIS A 435 15.20 14.99 16.92
CA HIS A 435 16.46 15.72 17.04
C HIS A 435 17.09 16.03 15.67
N ALA A 436 17.00 15.10 14.71
CA ALA A 436 17.53 15.29 13.36
C ALA A 436 16.77 16.37 12.58
N ASN A 437 15.46 16.51 12.81
CA ASN A 437 14.58 17.37 12.02
C ASN A 437 14.24 18.70 12.68
N LYS A 438 14.32 18.85 14.00
CA LYS A 438 14.20 20.15 14.69
C LYS A 438 15.28 21.17 14.32
N LYS A 439 16.47 20.71 13.93
CA LYS A 439 17.59 21.60 13.52
C LYS A 439 17.42 22.17 12.11
N GLY A 440 16.55 21.61 11.28
CA GLY A 440 16.26 22.09 9.91
C GLY A 440 15.14 23.11 9.81
N ALA A 441 14.47 23.42 10.91
CA ALA A 441 13.34 24.37 10.97
C ALA A 441 13.74 25.78 11.50
N ARG A 442 15.05 26.09 11.53
CA ARG A 442 15.57 27.43 11.85
C ARG A 442 16.03 28.17 10.60
#